data_fdc28f7c94b663cacb9bfa927ef0d71c
#
_entry.id   fdc28f7c94b663cacb9bfa927ef0d71c
#
_cell.length_a   1.000
_cell.length_b   1.000
_cell.length_c   1.000
_cell.angle_alpha   90.00
_cell.angle_beta   90.00
_cell.angle_gamma   90.00
#
_symmetry.space_group_name_H-M   'P 1'
#
loop_
_entity.id
_entity.type
_entity.pdbx_description
1 polymer ?
#
loop_
_entity_poly.entity_id
_entity_poly.type
_entity_poly.pdbx_seq_one_letter_code
_entity_poly.pdbx_strand_id
1 'polypeptide(L)'
;MKQLFLFFLLIPTFLYAQEDPKYGLGMVPVVKGKVTFTEEVNLPGQTQEQIFAKALKWAADQFVPKDDFQSRVLFSEPKTGQIVCQGQQYLVFMNKALSLDRAVINYQMYLDCSAGKCNLKISAIRYLYNIAGRNDMIPAEEQITDEFAFNKKKDKMIKATGKFRTHTIDLVENLFSEAAKALGGTATTTTAGEAPNPSTLTAAIPATGNASLAGYKQIAPDKIPGNIYKMLADNWMLVTAGNDAQFNMMTASWGGLGHLYNKPVAFCFINPTRHTFQLLENQDTYTLSFYNETYRDALNYCGSHSGKNEDKVKGSGLTPITTPSGSKAFSEAWMIIECKKMVAQQFTPESIYNSEAKAKWGKDLHKMFIGEINNVWVK
;
A
#
# COMPACT_ATOMS: atom_id res chain seq x y z
N MET A 1 52.78 44.38 50.29
CA MET A 1 51.63 43.42 50.17
C MET A 1 50.99 43.64 48.78
N LYS A 2 51.24 42.72 47.83
CA LYS A 2 50.67 42.77 46.49
C LYS A 2 49.55 41.74 46.50
N GLN A 3 48.27 42.16 46.38
CA GLN A 3 47.14 41.30 46.20
C GLN A 3 47.03 40.87 44.74
N LEU A 4 47.12 39.58 44.50
CA LEU A 4 46.96 38.96 43.22
C LEU A 4 45.46 38.68 43.02
N PHE A 5 44.77 39.38 42.11
CA PHE A 5 43.40 39.12 41.70
C PHE A 5 43.39 38.00 40.66
N LEU A 6 42.91 36.82 41.06
CA LEU A 6 42.71 35.70 40.18
C LEU A 6 41.36 35.87 39.44
N PHE A 7 41.41 36.21 38.16
CA PHE A 7 40.22 36.30 37.32
C PHE A 7 39.84 34.85 36.87
N PHE A 8 38.77 34.33 37.46
CA PHE A 8 38.17 33.06 36.96
C PHE A 8 37.41 33.36 35.69
N LEU A 9 37.96 32.94 34.54
CA LEU A 9 37.27 32.96 33.25
C LEU A 9 36.24 31.81 33.25
N LEU A 10 34.97 32.10 33.51
CA LEU A 10 33.85 31.18 33.26
C LEU A 10 33.68 31.05 31.75
N ILE A 11 34.22 29.97 31.17
CA ILE A 11 33.94 29.55 29.81
C ILE A 11 32.52 28.94 29.86
N PRO A 12 31.52 29.52 29.18
CA PRO A 12 30.22 28.85 29.05
C PRO A 12 30.41 27.63 28.18
N THR A 13 30.34 26.45 28.78
CA THR A 13 30.17 25.19 28.04
C THR A 13 28.79 25.22 27.42
N PHE A 14 28.72 25.58 26.15
CA PHE A 14 27.53 25.29 25.34
C PHE A 14 27.40 23.78 25.27
N LEU A 15 26.53 23.20 26.11
CA LEU A 15 26.00 21.87 25.90
C LEU A 15 25.15 21.94 24.60
N TYR A 16 25.77 21.63 23.48
CA TYR A 16 24.98 21.22 22.31
C TYR A 16 24.23 19.98 22.74
N ALA A 17 22.89 20.04 22.77
CA ALA A 17 22.08 18.86 22.87
C ALA A 17 22.43 17.98 21.65
N GLN A 18 23.21 16.94 21.90
CA GLN A 18 23.58 15.96 20.89
C GLN A 18 22.29 15.26 20.50
N GLU A 19 21.89 15.34 19.23
CA GLU A 19 20.73 14.62 18.73
C GLU A 19 20.95 13.12 19.00
N ASP A 20 19.91 12.43 19.46
CA ASP A 20 19.98 11.00 19.76
C ASP A 20 20.46 10.23 18.52
N PRO A 21 21.55 9.45 18.60
CA PRO A 21 22.13 8.72 17.46
C PRO A 21 21.12 7.86 16.70
N LYS A 22 20.06 7.37 17.36
CA LYS A 22 19.02 6.55 16.74
C LYS A 22 18.24 7.28 15.63
N TYR A 23 18.24 8.61 15.60
CA TYR A 23 17.62 9.40 14.54
C TYR A 23 18.61 9.91 13.51
N GLY A 24 19.90 9.60 13.69
CA GLY A 24 21.00 10.08 12.88
C GLY A 24 20.96 9.64 11.41
N LEU A 25 21.99 10.02 10.67
CA LEU A 25 22.16 9.61 9.27
C LEU A 25 22.24 8.08 9.16
N GLY A 26 21.68 7.54 8.08
CA GLY A 26 21.65 6.11 7.81
C GLY A 26 20.61 5.31 8.62
N MET A 27 19.92 5.93 9.59
CA MET A 27 18.97 5.21 10.45
C MET A 27 17.60 4.95 9.80
N VAL A 28 17.34 5.50 8.63
CA VAL A 28 16.15 5.16 7.81
C VAL A 28 16.60 4.30 6.63
N PRO A 29 16.35 2.98 6.67
CA PRO A 29 16.79 2.09 5.61
C PRO A 29 16.00 2.33 4.31
N VAL A 30 16.70 2.37 3.18
CA VAL A 30 16.09 2.49 1.85
C VAL A 30 16.51 1.28 1.02
N VAL A 31 15.53 0.42 0.69
CA VAL A 31 15.74 -0.78 -0.11
C VAL A 31 15.03 -0.61 -1.45
N LYS A 32 15.78 -0.68 -2.56
CA LYS A 32 15.26 -0.47 -3.93
C LYS A 32 14.44 0.83 -4.06
N GLY A 33 14.91 1.92 -3.42
CA GLY A 33 14.25 3.22 -3.45
C GLY A 33 13.03 3.37 -2.54
N LYS A 34 12.74 2.39 -1.66
CA LYS A 34 11.63 2.41 -0.72
C LYS A 34 12.12 2.38 0.72
N VAL A 35 11.54 3.22 1.57
CA VAL A 35 11.76 3.16 3.01
C VAL A 35 11.22 1.82 3.53
N THR A 36 12.11 1.01 4.12
CA THR A 36 11.78 -0.35 4.53
C THR A 36 12.54 -0.69 5.81
N PHE A 37 11.83 -0.76 6.92
CA PHE A 37 12.37 -1.22 8.20
C PHE A 37 12.17 -2.72 8.32
N THR A 38 13.18 -3.43 8.83
CA THR A 38 13.13 -4.88 9.03
C THR A 38 13.75 -5.26 10.35
N GLU A 39 13.22 -6.32 10.98
CA GLU A 39 13.75 -6.92 12.20
C GLU A 39 13.52 -8.43 12.20
N GLU A 40 14.47 -9.21 12.65
CA GLU A 40 14.34 -10.65 12.83
C GLU A 40 14.13 -10.97 14.32
N VAL A 41 13.05 -11.69 14.63
CA VAL A 41 12.75 -12.20 15.96
C VAL A 41 13.14 -13.66 16.00
N ASN A 42 14.11 -14.00 16.85
CA ASN A 42 14.57 -15.37 17.06
C ASN A 42 13.66 -16.09 18.07
N LEU A 43 13.17 -17.27 17.71
CA LEU A 43 12.15 -18.06 18.44
C LEU A 43 12.55 -19.53 18.47
N PRO A 44 13.72 -19.87 19.05
CA PRO A 44 14.26 -21.23 19.00
C PRO A 44 13.29 -22.26 19.60
N GLY A 45 13.16 -23.40 18.92
CA GLY A 45 12.31 -24.51 19.39
C GLY A 45 10.81 -24.34 19.04
N GLN A 46 10.38 -23.24 18.45
CA GLN A 46 9.01 -23.09 18.00
C GLN A 46 8.85 -23.49 16.52
N THR A 47 7.74 -24.16 16.18
CA THR A 47 7.40 -24.47 14.79
C THR A 47 6.82 -23.25 14.08
N GLN A 48 6.79 -23.29 12.74
CA GLN A 48 6.15 -22.23 11.95
C GLN A 48 4.70 -22.00 12.36
N GLU A 49 3.93 -23.07 12.59
CA GLU A 49 2.50 -22.99 12.95
C GLU A 49 2.30 -22.33 14.32
N GLN A 50 3.17 -22.63 15.29
CA GLN A 50 3.13 -22.03 16.62
C GLN A 50 3.44 -20.53 16.57
N ILE A 51 4.45 -20.15 15.79
CA ILE A 51 4.85 -18.75 15.59
C ILE A 51 3.73 -18.00 14.84
N PHE A 52 3.21 -18.59 13.76
CA PHE A 52 2.13 -18.00 12.97
C PHE A 52 0.86 -17.77 13.79
N ALA A 53 0.47 -18.74 14.63
CA ALA A 53 -0.72 -18.59 15.48
C ALA A 53 -0.58 -17.43 16.47
N LYS A 54 0.59 -17.26 17.11
CA LYS A 54 0.88 -16.14 18.00
C LYS A 54 0.91 -14.80 17.24
N ALA A 55 1.58 -14.78 16.09
CA ALA A 55 1.70 -13.61 15.23
C ALA A 55 0.33 -13.14 14.72
N LEU A 56 -0.52 -14.07 14.28
CA LEU A 56 -1.86 -13.75 13.80
C LEU A 56 -2.75 -13.24 14.94
N LYS A 57 -2.66 -13.84 16.13
CA LYS A 57 -3.39 -13.34 17.30
C LYS A 57 -2.99 -11.92 17.64
N TRP A 58 -1.68 -11.65 17.77
CA TRP A 58 -1.19 -10.29 18.03
C TRP A 58 -1.60 -9.31 16.95
N ALA A 59 -1.45 -9.69 15.67
CA ALA A 59 -1.83 -8.84 14.55
C ALA A 59 -3.33 -8.52 14.55
N ALA A 60 -4.19 -9.48 14.87
CA ALA A 60 -5.63 -9.29 14.96
C ALA A 60 -6.04 -8.38 16.14
N ASP A 61 -5.29 -8.42 17.24
CA ASP A 61 -5.52 -7.56 18.40
C ASP A 61 -4.98 -6.14 18.16
N GLN A 62 -3.86 -6.01 17.45
CA GLN A 62 -3.16 -4.73 17.20
C GLN A 62 -3.77 -3.93 16.04
N PHE A 63 -4.09 -4.61 14.93
CA PHE A 63 -4.59 -3.97 13.71
C PHE A 63 -6.11 -4.08 13.64
N VAL A 64 -6.79 -3.27 14.45
CA VAL A 64 -8.25 -3.17 14.47
C VAL A 64 -8.70 -1.80 14.00
N PRO A 65 -9.85 -1.68 13.33
CA PRO A 65 -10.45 -0.39 13.05
C PRO A 65 -10.71 0.36 14.36
N LYS A 66 -10.25 1.60 14.44
CA LYS A 66 -10.45 2.46 15.60
C LYS A 66 -10.70 3.89 15.15
N ASP A 67 -11.74 4.52 15.67
CA ASP A 67 -12.17 5.84 15.25
C ASP A 67 -12.41 5.87 13.72
N ASP A 68 -11.78 6.82 13.02
CA ASP A 68 -11.82 6.92 11.54
C ASP A 68 -10.76 6.06 10.84
N PHE A 69 -9.95 5.31 11.58
CA PHE A 69 -8.83 4.53 11.03
C PHE A 69 -9.26 3.13 10.63
N GLN A 70 -8.70 2.66 9.52
CA GLN A 70 -9.01 1.38 8.88
C GLN A 70 -7.88 0.36 9.04
N SER A 71 -7.21 0.35 10.22
CA SER A 71 -6.22 -0.67 10.53
C SER A 71 -6.86 -2.06 10.51
N ARG A 72 -6.20 -3.03 9.86
CA ARG A 72 -6.70 -4.41 9.78
C ARG A 72 -5.63 -5.38 9.30
N VAL A 73 -5.82 -6.66 9.58
CA VAL A 73 -5.11 -7.73 8.89
C VAL A 73 -5.66 -7.82 7.46
N LEU A 74 -4.79 -7.65 6.46
CA LEU A 74 -5.14 -7.71 5.04
C LEU A 74 -5.09 -9.14 4.50
N PHE A 75 -4.12 -9.92 4.97
CA PHE A 75 -3.82 -11.24 4.46
C PHE A 75 -3.18 -12.09 5.56
N SER A 76 -3.52 -13.36 5.61
CA SER A 76 -2.85 -14.35 6.44
C SER A 76 -2.90 -15.72 5.78
N GLU A 77 -1.75 -16.37 5.59
CA GLU A 77 -1.63 -17.67 4.93
C GLU A 77 -0.77 -18.60 5.79
N PRO A 78 -1.41 -19.56 6.49
CA PRO A 78 -0.69 -20.48 7.40
C PRO A 78 0.38 -21.33 6.70
N LYS A 79 0.13 -21.73 5.44
CA LYS A 79 1.07 -22.60 4.71
C LYS A 79 2.39 -21.90 4.39
N THR A 80 2.33 -20.63 4.05
CA THR A 80 3.53 -19.82 3.78
C THR A 80 4.07 -19.11 5.03
N GLY A 81 3.30 -19.09 6.12
CA GLY A 81 3.64 -18.39 7.34
C GLY A 81 3.52 -16.87 7.23
N GLN A 82 2.84 -16.35 6.21
CA GLN A 82 2.78 -14.91 5.93
C GLN A 82 1.54 -14.25 6.52
N ILE A 83 1.74 -13.08 7.15
CA ILE A 83 0.69 -12.19 7.61
C ILE A 83 1.03 -10.79 7.10
N VAL A 84 0.03 -10.10 6.53
CA VAL A 84 0.15 -8.71 6.07
C VAL A 84 -0.92 -7.87 6.75
N CYS A 85 -0.50 -6.77 7.36
CA CYS A 85 -1.38 -5.83 8.05
C CYS A 85 -1.27 -4.44 7.45
N GLN A 86 -2.37 -3.71 7.47
CA GLN A 86 -2.41 -2.27 7.22
C GLN A 86 -2.58 -1.55 8.54
N GLY A 87 -1.66 -0.66 8.87
CA GLY A 87 -1.73 0.23 10.01
C GLY A 87 -2.07 1.66 9.61
N GLN A 88 -2.96 2.27 10.37
CA GLN A 88 -3.34 3.68 10.22
C GLN A 88 -3.57 4.27 11.60
N GLN A 89 -2.88 5.35 11.94
CA GLN A 89 -3.03 6.03 13.23
C GLN A 89 -2.52 7.46 13.19
N TYR A 90 -2.75 8.22 14.26
CA TYR A 90 -2.10 9.53 14.43
C TYR A 90 -0.63 9.36 14.81
N LEU A 91 0.22 10.12 14.11
CA LEU A 91 1.59 10.41 14.51
C LEU A 91 1.58 11.79 15.14
N VAL A 92 1.64 11.85 16.48
CA VAL A 92 1.45 13.09 17.25
C VAL A 92 2.80 13.72 17.55
N PHE A 93 3.08 14.88 16.95
CA PHE A 93 4.32 15.63 17.14
C PHE A 93 4.27 16.59 18.33
N MET A 94 3.10 17.14 18.62
CA MET A 94 2.86 18.03 19.73
C MET A 94 1.40 17.96 20.17
N ASN A 95 1.20 17.85 21.48
CA ASN A 95 -0.12 17.90 22.11
C ASN A 95 -0.06 18.85 23.30
N LYS A 96 -0.39 20.13 23.07
CA LYS A 96 -0.50 21.16 24.12
C LYS A 96 -1.89 21.75 24.10
N ALA A 97 -2.33 22.33 25.21
CA ALA A 97 -3.70 22.82 25.43
C ALA A 97 -4.24 23.72 24.30
N LEU A 98 -3.40 24.45 23.56
CA LEU A 98 -3.79 25.36 22.48
C LEU A 98 -3.09 25.02 21.13
N SER A 99 -2.39 23.91 21.04
CA SER A 99 -1.65 23.55 19.82
C SER A 99 -1.53 22.04 19.67
N LEU A 100 -2.23 21.50 18.69
CA LEU A 100 -2.15 20.10 18.30
C LEU A 100 -1.46 20.01 16.93
N ASP A 101 -0.30 19.35 16.89
CA ASP A 101 0.43 19.06 15.65
C ASP A 101 0.52 17.54 15.48
N ARG A 102 -0.14 17.01 14.46
CA ARG A 102 -0.20 15.57 14.16
C ARG A 102 -0.37 15.31 12.67
N ALA A 103 0.08 14.17 12.22
CA ALA A 103 -0.22 13.61 10.90
C ALA A 103 -0.95 12.27 11.06
N VAL A 104 -1.64 11.82 10.02
CA VAL A 104 -2.04 10.42 9.92
C VAL A 104 -0.93 9.68 9.20
N ILE A 105 -0.39 8.63 9.84
CA ILE A 105 0.56 7.71 9.20
C ILE A 105 -0.19 6.47 8.72
N ASN A 106 0.11 6.06 7.48
CA ASN A 106 -0.32 4.80 6.90
C ASN A 106 0.92 3.97 6.61
N TYR A 107 0.86 2.67 6.90
CA TYR A 107 1.98 1.76 6.65
C TYR A 107 1.48 0.33 6.47
N GLN A 108 2.32 -0.52 5.91
CA GLN A 108 2.10 -1.95 5.89
C GLN A 108 3.13 -2.66 6.75
N MET A 109 2.64 -3.61 7.56
CA MET A 109 3.48 -4.51 8.34
C MET A 109 3.33 -5.93 7.84
N TYR A 110 4.46 -6.56 7.60
CA TYR A 110 4.57 -7.95 7.18
C TYR A 110 5.21 -8.75 8.30
N LEU A 111 4.67 -9.94 8.55
CA LEU A 111 5.23 -10.92 9.47
C LEU A 111 5.42 -12.22 8.66
N ASP A 112 6.66 -12.60 8.44
CA ASP A 112 7.02 -13.83 7.73
C ASP A 112 7.52 -14.86 8.73
N CYS A 113 6.62 -15.78 9.13
CA CYS A 113 6.85 -16.80 10.14
C CYS A 113 7.47 -18.05 9.54
N SER A 114 8.57 -18.51 10.10
CA SER A 114 9.23 -19.77 9.76
C SER A 114 9.65 -20.51 11.03
N ALA A 115 10.07 -21.77 10.93
CA ALA A 115 10.52 -22.51 12.10
C ALA A 115 11.70 -21.79 12.76
N GLY A 116 11.57 -21.49 14.04
CA GLY A 116 12.60 -20.84 14.86
C GLY A 116 12.72 -19.34 14.73
N LYS A 117 11.97 -18.65 13.84
CA LYS A 117 12.04 -17.19 13.67
C LYS A 117 10.85 -16.56 12.98
N CYS A 118 10.69 -15.25 13.17
CA CYS A 118 9.74 -14.43 12.44
C CYS A 118 10.46 -13.16 11.93
N ASN A 119 10.37 -12.89 10.63
CA ASN A 119 10.87 -11.65 10.05
C ASN A 119 9.75 -10.62 10.04
N LEU A 120 9.99 -9.48 10.67
CA LEU A 120 9.12 -8.33 10.69
C LEU A 120 9.59 -7.31 9.65
N LYS A 121 8.65 -6.72 8.93
CA LYS A 121 8.95 -5.67 7.96
C LYS A 121 7.87 -4.61 7.96
N ILE A 122 8.26 -3.33 7.99
CA ILE A 122 7.36 -2.19 7.79
C ILE A 122 7.81 -1.42 6.55
N SER A 123 6.88 -1.19 5.63
CA SER A 123 7.11 -0.44 4.39
C SER A 123 5.83 0.26 3.91
N ALA A 124 5.85 0.84 2.70
CA ALA A 124 4.73 1.58 2.14
C ALA A 124 4.22 2.69 3.08
N ILE A 125 5.15 3.37 3.75
CA ILE A 125 4.84 4.41 4.73
C ILE A 125 4.47 5.69 4.01
N ARG A 126 3.31 6.28 4.39
CA ARG A 126 2.81 7.55 3.85
C ARG A 126 2.18 8.38 4.96
N TYR A 127 2.24 9.69 4.80
CA TYR A 127 1.70 10.64 5.75
C TYR A 127 0.62 11.50 5.10
N LEU A 128 -0.55 11.60 5.75
CA LEU A 128 -1.52 12.64 5.47
C LEU A 128 -1.31 13.76 6.49
N TYR A 129 -0.73 14.86 6.02
CA TYR A 129 -0.46 16.02 6.86
C TYR A 129 -1.06 17.27 6.21
N ASN A 130 -2.11 17.79 6.83
CA ASN A 130 -2.84 18.93 6.30
C ASN A 130 -2.03 20.23 6.49
N ILE A 131 -1.38 20.69 5.43
CA ILE A 131 -0.76 22.01 5.36
C ILE A 131 -1.56 22.85 4.37
N ALA A 132 -2.15 23.93 4.83
CA ALA A 132 -2.84 24.92 3.98
C ALA A 132 -3.93 24.32 3.05
N GLY A 133 -4.69 23.34 3.55
CA GLY A 133 -5.81 22.75 2.81
C GLY A 133 -5.43 21.71 1.76
N ARG A 134 -4.17 21.28 1.68
CA ARG A 134 -3.74 20.16 0.85
C ARG A 134 -3.88 18.85 1.64
N ASN A 135 -4.57 17.89 1.03
CA ASN A 135 -4.79 16.55 1.58
C ASN A 135 -3.99 15.48 0.82
N ASP A 136 -2.79 15.80 0.37
CA ASP A 136 -1.95 14.86 -0.37
C ASP A 136 -1.23 13.89 0.58
N MET A 137 -1.15 12.63 0.16
CA MET A 137 -0.39 11.60 0.87
C MET A 137 1.08 11.73 0.50
N ILE A 138 1.92 12.12 1.46
CA ILE A 138 3.37 12.29 1.28
C ILE A 138 4.05 10.95 1.53
N PRO A 139 4.83 10.39 0.59
CA PRO A 139 5.57 9.16 0.82
C PRO A 139 6.75 9.40 1.79
N ALA A 140 7.09 8.35 2.56
CA ALA A 140 8.19 8.43 3.52
C ALA A 140 9.54 8.74 2.86
N GLU A 141 9.72 8.28 1.63
CA GLU A 141 10.90 8.54 0.80
C GLU A 141 11.20 10.03 0.65
N GLU A 142 10.14 10.85 0.55
CA GLU A 142 10.22 12.31 0.36
C GLU A 142 10.10 13.09 1.69
N GLN A 143 10.10 12.39 2.84
CA GLN A 143 9.86 13.04 4.12
C GLN A 143 10.92 12.69 5.17
N ILE A 144 11.31 11.41 5.29
CA ILE A 144 12.14 10.96 6.42
C ILE A 144 13.52 10.42 6.04
N THR A 145 13.84 10.29 4.75
CA THR A 145 15.18 9.86 4.31
C THR A 145 16.22 10.93 4.62
N ASP A 146 17.48 10.55 4.58
CA ASP A 146 18.60 11.49 4.87
C ASP A 146 18.63 12.69 3.92
N GLU A 147 18.07 12.54 2.72
CA GLU A 147 17.98 13.62 1.74
C GLU A 147 16.98 14.70 2.17
N PHE A 148 15.86 14.31 2.74
CA PHE A 148 14.75 15.19 3.07
C PHE A 148 14.69 15.59 4.55
N ALA A 149 15.24 14.77 5.44
CA ALA A 149 15.22 15.03 6.87
C ALA A 149 16.41 15.85 7.36
N PHE A 150 17.50 15.96 6.58
CA PHE A 150 18.67 16.73 6.94
C PHE A 150 18.91 17.89 5.97
N ASN A 151 19.60 18.92 6.45
CA ASN A 151 20.04 20.03 5.62
C ASN A 151 21.06 19.57 4.55
N LYS A 152 21.36 20.43 3.57
CA LYS A 152 22.28 20.12 2.46
C LYS A 152 23.67 19.65 2.91
N LYS A 153 24.13 20.11 4.08
CA LYS A 153 25.44 19.71 4.65
C LYS A 153 25.34 18.40 5.44
N LYS A 154 24.14 17.88 5.67
CA LYS A 154 23.87 16.70 6.49
C LYS A 154 24.40 16.75 7.93
N ASP A 155 24.58 17.95 8.46
CA ASP A 155 25.08 18.20 9.83
C ASP A 155 23.93 18.54 10.81
N LYS A 156 22.73 18.80 10.31
CA LYS A 156 21.58 19.18 11.14
C LYS A 156 20.26 18.67 10.57
N MET A 157 19.44 18.10 11.43
CA MET A 157 18.07 17.67 11.08
C MET A 157 17.16 18.89 10.87
N ILE A 158 16.37 18.86 9.80
CA ILE A 158 15.38 19.90 9.47
C ILE A 158 14.17 19.74 10.39
N LYS A 159 13.82 20.77 11.15
CA LYS A 159 12.73 20.69 12.13
C LYS A 159 11.38 20.24 11.54
N ALA A 160 11.06 20.68 10.33
CA ALA A 160 9.79 20.39 9.68
C ALA A 160 9.64 18.90 9.30
N THR A 161 10.68 18.29 8.76
CA THR A 161 10.72 16.89 8.30
C THR A 161 11.27 15.94 9.35
N GLY A 162 12.20 16.40 10.18
CA GLY A 162 12.80 15.61 11.25
C GLY A 162 11.80 15.09 12.28
N LYS A 163 10.75 15.85 12.58
CA LYS A 163 9.67 15.35 13.46
C LYS A 163 8.99 14.10 12.92
N PHE A 164 8.81 13.98 11.60
CA PHE A 164 8.28 12.77 10.99
C PHE A 164 9.27 11.62 11.13
N ARG A 165 10.57 11.88 10.88
CA ARG A 165 11.62 10.88 11.02
C ARG A 165 11.67 10.29 12.43
N THR A 166 11.78 11.13 13.44
CA THR A 166 11.90 10.69 14.84
C THR A 166 10.70 9.87 15.27
N HIS A 167 9.48 10.40 15.06
CA HIS A 167 8.27 9.70 15.48
C HIS A 167 7.97 8.44 14.67
N THR A 168 8.43 8.37 13.41
CA THR A 168 8.29 7.14 12.62
C THR A 168 9.24 6.05 13.08
N ILE A 169 10.49 6.39 13.38
CA ILE A 169 11.45 5.44 13.96
C ILE A 169 10.92 4.91 15.30
N ASP A 170 10.46 5.78 16.18
CA ASP A 170 9.87 5.38 17.47
C ASP A 170 8.65 4.46 17.31
N LEU A 171 7.77 4.77 16.37
CA LEU A 171 6.61 3.93 16.07
C LEU A 171 7.03 2.53 15.58
N VAL A 172 7.99 2.46 14.67
CA VAL A 172 8.49 1.20 14.11
C VAL A 172 9.13 0.34 15.20
N GLU A 173 10.03 0.93 15.99
CA GLU A 173 10.68 0.24 17.11
C GLU A 173 9.66 -0.31 18.12
N ASN A 174 8.63 0.50 18.44
CA ASN A 174 7.58 0.08 19.35
C ASN A 174 6.78 -1.11 18.80
N LEU A 175 6.36 -1.03 17.52
CA LEU A 175 5.61 -2.12 16.86
C LEU A 175 6.43 -3.41 16.79
N PHE A 176 7.72 -3.33 16.45
CA PHE A 176 8.59 -4.50 16.42
C PHE A 176 8.79 -5.10 17.80
N SER A 177 9.03 -4.24 18.80
CA SER A 177 9.17 -4.68 20.20
C SER A 177 7.90 -5.37 20.73
N GLU A 178 6.72 -4.81 20.45
CA GLU A 178 5.43 -5.39 20.84
C GLU A 178 5.20 -6.74 20.14
N ALA A 179 5.49 -6.83 18.84
CA ALA A 179 5.39 -8.07 18.08
C ALA A 179 6.35 -9.14 18.65
N ALA A 180 7.63 -8.80 18.84
CA ALA A 180 8.63 -9.71 19.39
C ALA A 180 8.22 -10.25 20.77
N LYS A 181 7.71 -9.38 21.64
CA LYS A 181 7.21 -9.73 22.98
C LYS A 181 6.01 -10.68 22.91
N ALA A 182 5.06 -10.39 22.01
CA ALA A 182 3.88 -11.25 21.81
C ALA A 182 4.24 -12.63 21.27
N LEU A 183 5.29 -12.73 20.45
CA LEU A 183 5.83 -13.99 19.96
C LEU A 183 6.62 -14.77 21.01
N GLY A 184 7.05 -14.12 22.10
CA GLY A 184 7.88 -14.70 23.16
C GLY A 184 9.37 -14.75 22.80
N GLY A 185 9.82 -13.85 21.94
CA GLY A 185 11.21 -13.67 21.53
C GLY A 185 11.81 -12.36 22.03
N THR A 186 13.12 -12.22 21.85
CA THR A 186 13.82 -10.95 22.03
C THR A 186 14.13 -10.37 20.67
N ALA A 187 13.80 -9.08 20.49
CA ALA A 187 14.15 -8.33 19.30
C ALA A 187 15.68 -8.19 19.21
N THR A 188 16.24 -8.57 18.07
CA THR A 188 17.64 -8.29 17.76
C THR A 188 17.65 -7.24 16.65
N THR A 189 17.90 -5.99 17.02
CA THR A 189 17.99 -4.89 16.05
C THR A 189 19.12 -5.19 15.07
N THR A 190 18.78 -5.59 13.86
CA THR A 190 19.75 -5.78 12.78
C THR A 190 19.77 -4.52 11.94
N THR A 191 20.79 -3.67 12.15
CA THR A 191 21.15 -2.62 11.22
C THR A 191 21.48 -3.22 9.86
N ALA A 192 20.77 -2.76 8.84
CA ALA A 192 21.04 -2.89 7.40
C ALA A 192 21.78 -4.19 6.99
N GLY A 193 21.05 -5.28 6.95
CA GLY A 193 21.46 -6.51 6.26
C GLY A 193 20.58 -6.71 5.04
N GLU A 194 21.21 -7.10 3.94
CA GLU A 194 20.62 -7.37 2.65
C GLU A 194 19.32 -8.20 2.77
N ALA A 195 18.20 -7.62 2.32
CA ALA A 195 16.91 -8.28 2.33
C ALA A 195 17.00 -9.59 1.53
N PRO A 196 16.51 -10.72 2.07
CA PRO A 196 16.43 -11.94 1.27
C PRO A 196 15.57 -11.67 0.04
N ASN A 197 16.15 -11.98 -1.10
CA ASN A 197 15.54 -11.91 -2.42
C ASN A 197 14.18 -12.63 -2.36
N PRO A 198 13.08 -12.05 -2.86
CA PRO A 198 11.85 -12.81 -2.99
C PRO A 198 12.13 -13.96 -3.95
N SER A 199 12.17 -15.17 -3.41
CA SER A 199 12.33 -16.39 -4.18
C SER A 199 11.26 -16.43 -5.25
N THR A 200 11.73 -16.50 -6.49
CA THR A 200 10.96 -16.88 -7.66
C THR A 200 10.27 -18.21 -7.37
N LEU A 201 9.03 -18.17 -6.97
CA LEU A 201 8.18 -19.36 -6.96
C LEU A 201 7.66 -19.58 -8.37
N THR A 202 8.44 -20.30 -9.16
CA THR A 202 7.95 -21.00 -10.33
C THR A 202 7.31 -22.29 -9.83
N ALA A 203 6.02 -22.23 -9.51
CA ALA A 203 5.24 -23.43 -9.27
C ALA A 203 4.59 -23.86 -10.57
N ALA A 204 5.04 -25.00 -11.10
CA ALA A 204 4.37 -25.70 -12.17
C ALA A 204 2.96 -26.11 -11.74
N ILE A 205 1.97 -25.77 -12.55
CA ILE A 205 0.54 -26.07 -12.36
C ILE A 205 0.24 -27.38 -13.08
N PRO A 206 -0.46 -28.34 -12.43
CA PRO A 206 -1.27 -29.30 -13.16
C PRO A 206 -2.70 -28.73 -13.29
N ALA A 207 -3.15 -28.61 -14.53
CA ALA A 207 -4.54 -28.31 -14.85
C ALA A 207 -5.45 -29.50 -14.54
N THR A 208 -6.53 -29.26 -13.79
CA THR A 208 -7.91 -29.74 -14.11
C THR A 208 -8.85 -29.48 -12.92
N GLY A 209 -9.99 -28.83 -13.20
CA GLY A 209 -11.24 -29.04 -12.50
C GLY A 209 -11.60 -28.01 -11.40
N ASN A 210 -12.58 -27.18 -11.70
CA ASN A 210 -13.25 -26.14 -10.92
C ASN A 210 -12.49 -24.82 -10.81
N ALA A 211 -13.18 -23.74 -11.18
CA ALA A 211 -12.77 -22.36 -11.35
C ALA A 211 -12.03 -21.69 -10.17
N SER A 212 -11.03 -22.33 -9.60
CA SER A 212 -10.22 -21.76 -8.52
C SER A 212 -9.00 -21.05 -9.12
N LEU A 213 -8.91 -19.76 -8.83
CA LEU A 213 -7.70 -19.00 -9.09
C LEU A 213 -6.70 -19.32 -7.96
N ALA A 214 -5.52 -19.85 -8.32
CA ALA A 214 -4.53 -20.29 -7.33
C ALA A 214 -4.15 -19.13 -6.36
N GLY A 215 -4.25 -19.38 -5.06
CA GLY A 215 -3.99 -18.39 -4.02
C GLY A 215 -5.16 -17.44 -3.72
N TYR A 216 -6.33 -17.68 -4.30
CA TYR A 216 -7.54 -16.88 -4.07
C TYR A 216 -8.70 -17.75 -3.59
N LYS A 217 -9.54 -17.15 -2.75
CA LYS A 217 -10.84 -17.69 -2.35
C LYS A 217 -11.93 -17.02 -3.19
N GLN A 218 -12.77 -17.81 -3.84
CA GLN A 218 -13.96 -17.28 -4.51
C GLN A 218 -15.02 -16.92 -3.47
N ILE A 219 -15.63 -15.75 -3.63
CA ILE A 219 -16.75 -15.28 -2.79
C ILE A 219 -17.93 -14.84 -3.66
N ALA A 220 -19.12 -14.79 -3.06
CA ALA A 220 -20.28 -14.22 -3.73
C ALA A 220 -20.16 -12.68 -3.82
N PRO A 221 -20.74 -12.04 -4.84
CA PRO A 221 -20.66 -10.59 -5.03
C PRO A 221 -21.19 -9.76 -3.85
N ASP A 222 -22.18 -10.26 -3.12
CA ASP A 222 -22.74 -9.63 -1.91
C ASP A 222 -21.81 -9.72 -0.68
N LYS A 223 -20.71 -10.46 -0.79
CA LYS A 223 -19.66 -10.61 0.24
C LYS A 223 -18.40 -9.81 -0.07
N ILE A 224 -18.43 -8.93 -1.09
CA ILE A 224 -17.30 -8.06 -1.39
C ILE A 224 -17.01 -7.18 -0.16
N PRO A 225 -15.79 -7.27 0.43
CA PRO A 225 -15.47 -6.53 1.63
C PRO A 225 -15.08 -5.08 1.34
N GLY A 226 -15.28 -4.20 2.29
CA GLY A 226 -14.76 -2.84 2.26
C GLY A 226 -15.77 -1.79 1.80
N ASN A 227 -15.30 -0.55 1.77
CA ASN A 227 -16.08 0.59 1.32
C ASN A 227 -15.73 0.90 -0.14
N ILE A 228 -16.68 0.68 -1.05
CA ILE A 228 -16.47 0.85 -2.49
C ILE A 228 -16.04 2.28 -2.87
N TYR A 229 -16.51 3.30 -2.18
CA TYR A 229 -16.10 4.68 -2.44
C TYR A 229 -14.60 4.88 -2.15
N LYS A 230 -14.12 4.40 -1.00
CA LYS A 230 -12.69 4.44 -0.66
C LYS A 230 -11.85 3.56 -1.59
N MET A 231 -12.36 2.39 -1.94
CA MET A 231 -11.67 1.49 -2.87
C MET A 231 -11.45 2.13 -4.24
N LEU A 232 -12.38 2.95 -4.71
CA LEU A 232 -12.29 3.64 -5.99
C LEU A 232 -11.55 4.97 -5.89
N ALA A 233 -11.94 5.82 -4.93
CA ALA A 233 -11.40 7.18 -4.82
C ALA A 233 -9.95 7.19 -4.32
N ASP A 234 -9.65 6.37 -3.31
CA ASP A 234 -8.35 6.40 -2.63
C ASP A 234 -7.41 5.31 -3.14
N ASN A 235 -7.91 4.07 -3.29
CA ASN A 235 -7.05 2.93 -3.62
C ASN A 235 -6.93 2.70 -5.13
N TRP A 236 -7.96 3.11 -5.91
CA TRP A 236 -8.09 2.90 -7.35
C TRP A 236 -8.26 1.43 -7.72
N MET A 237 -8.63 1.19 -8.97
CA MET A 237 -8.69 -0.14 -9.55
C MET A 237 -7.83 -0.21 -10.82
N LEU A 238 -7.35 -1.41 -11.12
CA LEU A 238 -6.74 -1.72 -12.41
C LEU A 238 -7.79 -2.40 -13.28
N VAL A 239 -8.16 -1.75 -14.38
CA VAL A 239 -9.03 -2.31 -15.40
C VAL A 239 -8.17 -3.06 -16.41
N THR A 240 -8.40 -4.37 -16.58
CA THR A 240 -7.66 -5.20 -17.53
C THR A 240 -8.61 -5.81 -18.52
N ALA A 241 -8.31 -5.66 -19.81
CA ALA A 241 -9.07 -6.22 -20.92
C ALA A 241 -8.16 -6.92 -21.91
N GLY A 242 -8.67 -7.93 -22.58
CA GLY A 242 -7.95 -8.78 -23.49
C GLY A 242 -7.76 -10.21 -22.96
N ASN A 243 -6.97 -11.00 -23.67
CA ASN A 243 -6.70 -12.41 -23.39
C ASN A 243 -5.22 -12.73 -23.54
N ASP A 244 -4.85 -14.01 -23.60
CA ASP A 244 -3.46 -14.43 -23.74
C ASP A 244 -2.77 -13.94 -25.04
N ALA A 245 -3.54 -13.72 -26.10
CA ALA A 245 -2.97 -13.22 -27.36
C ALA A 245 -2.64 -11.72 -27.30
N GLN A 246 -3.50 -10.95 -26.68
CA GLN A 246 -3.32 -9.51 -26.51
C GLN A 246 -4.15 -9.00 -25.33
N PHE A 247 -3.53 -8.30 -24.41
CA PHE A 247 -4.20 -7.62 -23.31
C PHE A 247 -3.52 -6.29 -22.95
N ASN A 248 -4.26 -5.45 -22.26
CA ASN A 248 -3.71 -4.23 -21.68
C ASN A 248 -4.45 -3.92 -20.37
N MET A 249 -3.80 -3.12 -19.54
CA MET A 249 -4.37 -2.63 -18.28
C MET A 249 -4.23 -1.13 -18.16
N MET A 250 -5.13 -0.53 -17.38
CA MET A 250 -5.07 0.88 -17.02
C MET A 250 -5.66 1.13 -15.64
N THR A 251 -5.13 2.09 -14.94
CA THR A 251 -5.67 2.52 -13.66
C THR A 251 -6.90 3.41 -13.89
N ALA A 252 -7.94 3.15 -13.10
CA ALA A 252 -9.16 3.93 -13.07
C ALA A 252 -9.64 4.10 -11.62
N SER A 253 -10.27 5.25 -11.33
CA SER A 253 -10.87 5.55 -10.03
C SER A 253 -12.38 5.78 -10.13
N TRP A 254 -12.93 5.80 -11.33
CA TRP A 254 -14.35 6.03 -11.56
C TRP A 254 -15.05 4.72 -11.87
N GLY A 255 -16.09 4.42 -11.10
CA GLY A 255 -16.85 3.18 -11.22
C GLY A 255 -17.73 2.92 -10.02
N GLY A 256 -18.18 1.68 -9.88
CA GLY A 256 -19.03 1.26 -8.78
C GLY A 256 -19.46 -0.19 -8.90
N LEU A 257 -20.21 -0.61 -7.88
CA LEU A 257 -20.92 -1.89 -7.84
C LEU A 257 -22.41 -1.62 -7.72
N GLY A 258 -23.23 -2.49 -8.28
CA GLY A 258 -24.67 -2.30 -8.25
C GLY A 258 -25.45 -3.54 -8.62
N HIS A 259 -26.72 -3.33 -8.94
CA HIS A 259 -27.64 -4.38 -9.37
C HIS A 259 -28.38 -3.90 -10.61
N LEU A 260 -28.32 -4.64 -11.71
CA LEU A 260 -28.94 -4.29 -12.99
C LEU A 260 -29.49 -5.57 -13.64
N TYR A 261 -30.72 -5.53 -14.15
CA TYR A 261 -31.40 -6.67 -14.80
C TYR A 261 -31.35 -7.96 -13.96
N ASN A 262 -31.59 -7.82 -12.66
CA ASN A 262 -31.53 -8.92 -11.66
C ASN A 262 -30.16 -9.61 -11.55
N LYS A 263 -29.07 -8.88 -11.85
CA LYS A 263 -27.69 -9.36 -11.77
C LYS A 263 -26.83 -8.42 -10.94
N PRO A 264 -25.89 -8.95 -10.14
CA PRO A 264 -24.85 -8.13 -9.56
C PRO A 264 -23.94 -7.60 -10.68
N VAL A 265 -23.66 -6.33 -10.66
CA VAL A 265 -22.85 -5.66 -11.71
C VAL A 265 -21.73 -4.82 -11.11
N ALA A 266 -20.63 -4.72 -11.85
CA ALA A 266 -19.61 -3.71 -11.65
C ALA A 266 -19.56 -2.81 -12.90
N PHE A 267 -19.25 -1.53 -12.70
CA PHE A 267 -19.13 -0.59 -13.82
C PHE A 267 -17.90 0.30 -13.69
N CYS A 268 -17.34 0.67 -14.83
CA CYS A 268 -16.20 1.55 -14.95
C CYS A 268 -16.40 2.54 -16.10
N PHE A 269 -15.68 3.66 -16.02
CA PHE A 269 -15.72 4.73 -17.02
C PHE A 269 -14.36 4.84 -17.69
N ILE A 270 -14.31 4.60 -19.00
CA ILE A 270 -13.06 4.56 -19.77
C ILE A 270 -13.11 5.62 -20.87
N ASN A 271 -12.06 6.41 -20.94
CA ASN A 271 -11.91 7.37 -22.02
C ASN A 271 -11.57 6.66 -23.35
N PRO A 272 -12.24 6.97 -24.47
CA PRO A 272 -12.00 6.35 -25.77
C PRO A 272 -10.57 6.49 -26.31
N THR A 273 -9.80 7.46 -25.83
CA THR A 273 -8.39 7.65 -26.21
C THR A 273 -7.44 6.60 -25.61
N ARG A 274 -7.88 5.89 -24.57
CA ARG A 274 -7.06 4.88 -23.88
C ARG A 274 -6.95 3.59 -24.69
N HIS A 275 -5.76 3.00 -24.70
CA HIS A 275 -5.53 1.74 -25.43
C HIS A 275 -6.42 0.59 -24.93
N THR A 276 -6.64 0.51 -23.62
CA THR A 276 -7.55 -0.49 -23.00
C THR A 276 -8.98 -0.38 -23.49
N PHE A 277 -9.42 0.80 -23.94
CA PHE A 277 -10.77 1.04 -24.47
C PHE A 277 -11.07 0.13 -25.66
N GLN A 278 -10.16 0.05 -26.63
CA GLN A 278 -10.35 -0.78 -27.84
C GLN A 278 -10.48 -2.26 -27.49
N LEU A 279 -9.72 -2.72 -26.49
CA LEU A 279 -9.82 -4.11 -26.01
C LEU A 279 -11.15 -4.37 -25.31
N LEU A 280 -11.63 -3.42 -24.48
CA LEU A 280 -12.96 -3.51 -23.85
C LEU A 280 -14.08 -3.51 -24.87
N GLU A 281 -14.00 -2.78 -25.98
CA GLU A 281 -14.98 -2.81 -27.04
C GLU A 281 -15.07 -4.20 -27.69
N ASN A 282 -13.95 -4.85 -27.91
CA ASN A 282 -13.83 -6.07 -28.70
C ASN A 282 -13.90 -7.37 -27.88
N GLN A 283 -13.86 -7.31 -26.54
CA GLN A 283 -13.89 -8.46 -25.65
C GLN A 283 -15.20 -8.51 -24.86
N ASP A 284 -15.68 -9.73 -24.60
CA ASP A 284 -16.90 -9.93 -23.80
C ASP A 284 -16.63 -9.85 -22.31
N THR A 285 -15.41 -10.15 -21.88
CA THR A 285 -15.03 -10.21 -20.47
C THR A 285 -13.84 -9.29 -20.17
N TYR A 286 -13.78 -8.82 -18.93
CA TYR A 286 -12.71 -8.01 -18.41
C TYR A 286 -12.59 -8.17 -16.89
N THR A 287 -11.51 -7.69 -16.29
CA THR A 287 -11.33 -7.73 -14.85
C THR A 287 -11.15 -6.33 -14.25
N LEU A 288 -11.66 -6.17 -13.04
CA LEU A 288 -11.38 -5.05 -12.14
C LEU A 288 -10.61 -5.59 -10.96
N SER A 289 -9.36 -5.18 -10.83
CA SER A 289 -8.46 -5.67 -9.78
C SER A 289 -8.13 -4.56 -8.78
N PHE A 290 -8.13 -4.91 -7.50
CA PHE A 290 -7.89 -3.98 -6.40
C PHE A 290 -6.62 -4.39 -5.66
N TYR A 291 -5.83 -3.39 -5.28
CA TYR A 291 -4.51 -3.56 -4.70
C TYR A 291 -4.41 -2.84 -3.36
N ASN A 292 -3.48 -3.27 -2.55
CA ASN A 292 -3.08 -2.52 -1.38
C ASN A 292 -2.08 -1.41 -1.76
N GLU A 293 -1.74 -0.56 -0.82
CA GLU A 293 -0.88 0.62 -1.06
C GLU A 293 0.53 0.27 -1.54
N THR A 294 1.02 -0.97 -1.31
CA THR A 294 2.33 -1.44 -1.81
C THR A 294 2.45 -1.31 -3.32
N TYR A 295 1.32 -1.46 -4.04
CA TYR A 295 1.29 -1.44 -5.49
C TYR A 295 0.88 -0.09 -6.07
N ARG A 296 0.89 0.98 -5.25
CA ARG A 296 0.54 2.33 -5.70
C ARG A 296 1.39 2.80 -6.88
N ASP A 297 2.67 2.53 -6.86
CA ASP A 297 3.57 2.91 -7.95
C ASP A 297 3.27 2.13 -9.24
N ALA A 298 2.93 0.85 -9.13
CA ALA A 298 2.48 0.05 -10.27
C ALA A 298 1.17 0.59 -10.88
N LEU A 299 0.22 1.00 -10.02
CA LEU A 299 -1.02 1.63 -10.47
C LEU A 299 -0.75 3.00 -11.11
N ASN A 300 0.12 3.83 -10.53
CA ASN A 300 0.54 5.10 -11.12
C ASN A 300 1.16 4.88 -12.50
N TYR A 301 2.07 3.91 -12.63
CA TYR A 301 2.68 3.55 -13.90
C TYR A 301 1.62 3.13 -14.93
N CYS A 302 0.71 2.22 -14.55
CA CYS A 302 -0.36 1.76 -15.43
C CYS A 302 -1.34 2.87 -15.85
N GLY A 303 -1.50 3.93 -15.06
CA GLY A 303 -2.35 5.09 -15.34
C GLY A 303 -1.69 6.13 -16.24
N SER A 304 -0.38 6.34 -16.11
CA SER A 304 0.38 7.41 -16.78
C SER A 304 1.02 6.97 -18.10
N HIS A 305 1.32 5.67 -18.29
CA HIS A 305 1.96 5.13 -19.48
C HIS A 305 0.97 4.46 -20.43
N SER A 306 1.28 4.46 -21.73
CA SER A 306 0.40 3.88 -22.76
C SER A 306 0.92 2.52 -23.23
N GLY A 307 0.08 1.48 -23.16
CA GLY A 307 0.39 0.16 -23.72
C GLY A 307 0.50 0.12 -25.25
N LYS A 308 0.28 1.24 -25.95
CA LYS A 308 0.63 1.37 -27.38
C LYS A 308 2.14 1.46 -27.60
N ASN A 309 2.85 2.04 -26.65
CA ASN A 309 4.27 2.41 -26.80
C ASN A 309 5.18 1.63 -25.87
N GLU A 310 4.63 1.01 -24.81
CA GLU A 310 5.41 0.39 -23.75
C GLU A 310 4.80 -0.93 -23.28
N ASP A 311 5.66 -1.85 -22.85
CA ASP A 311 5.27 -3.06 -22.14
C ASP A 311 4.92 -2.71 -20.67
N LYS A 312 3.64 -2.53 -20.40
CA LYS A 312 3.17 -2.15 -19.07
C LYS A 312 3.29 -3.27 -18.04
N VAL A 313 3.35 -4.53 -18.44
CA VAL A 313 3.63 -5.65 -17.53
C VAL A 313 5.04 -5.50 -16.98
N LYS A 314 6.00 -5.34 -17.86
CA LYS A 314 7.40 -5.14 -17.48
C LYS A 314 7.61 -3.87 -16.67
N GLY A 315 6.98 -2.76 -17.08
CA GLY A 315 7.15 -1.46 -16.41
C GLY A 315 6.49 -1.38 -15.05
N SER A 316 5.35 -2.04 -14.84
CA SER A 316 4.67 -2.08 -13.54
C SER A 316 5.23 -3.13 -12.58
N GLY A 317 5.91 -4.16 -13.10
CA GLY A 317 6.39 -5.30 -12.31
C GLY A 317 5.28 -6.22 -11.80
N LEU A 318 4.04 -6.09 -12.33
CA LEU A 318 2.92 -6.94 -11.97
C LEU A 318 3.01 -8.28 -12.74
N THR A 319 2.61 -9.37 -12.10
CA THR A 319 2.64 -10.73 -12.66
C THR A 319 1.28 -11.10 -13.23
N PRO A 320 1.14 -11.25 -14.56
CA PRO A 320 -0.13 -11.58 -15.18
C PRO A 320 -0.57 -13.01 -14.87
N ILE A 321 -1.86 -13.17 -14.60
CA ILE A 321 -2.54 -14.45 -14.44
C ILE A 321 -3.77 -14.50 -15.35
N THR A 322 -4.23 -15.69 -15.68
CA THR A 322 -5.42 -15.91 -16.52
C THR A 322 -6.57 -16.43 -15.66
N THR A 323 -7.72 -15.80 -15.77
CA THR A 323 -8.93 -16.21 -15.08
C THR A 323 -9.59 -17.41 -15.81
N PRO A 324 -10.54 -18.12 -15.19
CA PRO A 324 -11.23 -19.22 -15.82
C PRO A 324 -11.98 -18.86 -17.11
N SER A 325 -12.41 -17.62 -17.30
CA SER A 325 -13.03 -17.16 -18.56
C SER A 325 -12.02 -16.77 -19.65
N GLY A 326 -10.71 -16.87 -19.36
CA GLY A 326 -9.64 -16.45 -20.27
C GLY A 326 -9.30 -14.97 -20.19
N SER A 327 -9.90 -14.20 -19.28
CA SER A 327 -9.51 -12.81 -19.02
C SER A 327 -8.17 -12.72 -18.30
N LYS A 328 -7.49 -11.60 -18.42
CA LYS A 328 -6.24 -11.34 -17.70
C LYS A 328 -6.48 -10.57 -16.41
N ALA A 329 -5.71 -10.92 -15.39
CA ALA A 329 -5.61 -10.24 -14.12
C ALA A 329 -4.16 -10.30 -13.63
N PHE A 330 -3.88 -9.91 -12.38
CA PHE A 330 -2.51 -9.93 -11.84
C PHE A 330 -2.48 -10.51 -10.44
N SER A 331 -1.48 -11.34 -10.17
CA SER A 331 -1.36 -12.11 -8.92
C SER A 331 -1.19 -11.25 -7.68
N GLU A 332 -0.81 -10.00 -7.79
CA GLU A 332 -0.61 -9.08 -6.68
C GLU A 332 -1.90 -8.44 -6.15
N ALA A 333 -3.00 -8.55 -6.90
CA ALA A 333 -4.29 -8.05 -6.45
C ALA A 333 -4.77 -8.79 -5.20
N TRP A 334 -5.32 -8.06 -4.22
CA TRP A 334 -5.98 -8.68 -3.07
C TRP A 334 -7.43 -9.06 -3.39
N MET A 335 -8.04 -8.43 -4.41
CA MET A 335 -9.35 -8.75 -4.93
C MET A 335 -9.39 -8.60 -6.45
N ILE A 336 -9.99 -9.56 -7.12
CA ILE A 336 -10.23 -9.57 -8.56
C ILE A 336 -11.72 -9.78 -8.78
N ILE A 337 -12.36 -8.89 -9.53
CA ILE A 337 -13.74 -8.99 -9.98
C ILE A 337 -13.69 -9.27 -11.48
N GLU A 338 -14.16 -10.40 -11.92
CA GLU A 338 -14.30 -10.75 -13.30
C GLU A 338 -15.72 -10.42 -13.78
N CYS A 339 -15.79 -9.66 -14.86
CA CYS A 339 -17.02 -9.12 -15.40
C CYS A 339 -17.26 -9.62 -16.81
N LYS A 340 -18.53 -9.98 -17.12
CA LYS A 340 -19.01 -10.16 -18.49
C LYS A 340 -19.80 -8.92 -18.92
N LYS A 341 -19.37 -8.28 -20.00
CA LYS A 341 -19.98 -7.04 -20.50
C LYS A 341 -21.47 -7.22 -20.78
N MET A 342 -22.31 -6.39 -20.20
CA MET A 342 -23.76 -6.37 -20.37
C MET A 342 -24.24 -5.13 -21.13
N VAL A 343 -23.75 -3.95 -20.72
CA VAL A 343 -24.15 -2.67 -21.27
C VAL A 343 -22.92 -1.81 -21.47
N ALA A 344 -22.89 -1.08 -22.58
CA ALA A 344 -21.89 -0.06 -22.81
C ALA A 344 -22.56 1.20 -23.35
N GLN A 345 -22.38 2.34 -22.66
CA GLN A 345 -23.04 3.60 -23.00
C GLN A 345 -22.02 4.71 -23.12
N GLN A 346 -21.91 5.30 -24.31
CA GLN A 346 -21.13 6.51 -24.53
C GLN A 346 -21.87 7.72 -23.95
N PHE A 347 -21.17 8.54 -23.15
CA PHE A 347 -21.73 9.81 -22.72
C PHE A 347 -21.68 10.85 -23.85
N THR A 348 -22.68 11.72 -23.85
CA THR A 348 -22.72 12.90 -24.69
C THR A 348 -22.70 14.16 -23.84
N PRO A 349 -22.36 15.35 -24.39
CA PRO A 349 -22.39 16.58 -23.59
C PRO A 349 -23.75 16.87 -22.97
N GLU A 350 -24.83 16.42 -23.62
CA GLU A 350 -26.22 16.61 -23.20
C GLU A 350 -26.56 15.68 -22.01
N SER A 351 -25.89 14.55 -21.88
CA SER A 351 -26.09 13.64 -20.77
C SER A 351 -25.47 14.13 -19.46
N ILE A 352 -24.69 15.23 -19.47
CA ILE A 352 -24.09 15.81 -18.29
C ILE A 352 -24.91 17.00 -17.82
N TYR A 353 -25.69 16.83 -16.78
CA TYR A 353 -26.54 17.86 -16.19
C TYR A 353 -25.83 18.82 -15.25
N ASN A 354 -24.78 18.35 -14.56
CA ASN A 354 -23.95 19.19 -13.69
C ASN A 354 -23.08 20.13 -14.52
N SER A 355 -23.27 21.45 -14.38
CA SER A 355 -22.61 22.48 -15.17
C SER A 355 -21.08 22.51 -14.98
N GLU A 356 -20.61 22.30 -13.75
CA GLU A 356 -19.18 22.25 -13.45
C GLU A 356 -18.52 21.01 -14.08
N ALA A 357 -19.16 19.84 -13.93
CA ALA A 357 -18.68 18.61 -14.55
C ALA A 357 -18.70 18.72 -16.07
N LYS A 358 -19.73 19.34 -16.66
CA LYS A 358 -19.82 19.58 -18.09
C LYS A 358 -18.72 20.51 -18.58
N ALA A 359 -18.45 21.61 -17.88
CA ALA A 359 -17.38 22.54 -18.21
C ALA A 359 -15.99 21.87 -18.17
N LYS A 360 -15.75 21.04 -17.17
CA LYS A 360 -14.47 20.36 -16.95
C LYS A 360 -14.26 19.16 -17.88
N TRP A 361 -15.30 18.34 -18.09
CA TRP A 361 -15.18 17.02 -18.72
C TRP A 361 -15.96 16.89 -20.03
N GLY A 362 -16.77 17.87 -20.42
CA GLY A 362 -17.67 17.80 -21.58
C GLY A 362 -16.98 17.62 -22.94
N LYS A 363 -15.67 17.88 -23.01
CA LYS A 363 -14.84 17.64 -24.22
C LYS A 363 -14.06 16.31 -24.15
N ASP A 364 -14.02 15.67 -23.00
CA ASP A 364 -13.25 14.45 -22.73
C ASP A 364 -14.17 13.36 -22.18
N LEU A 365 -15.18 13.02 -22.96
CA LEU A 365 -16.28 12.14 -22.56
C LEU A 365 -15.84 10.68 -22.45
N HIS A 366 -16.24 10.06 -21.37
CA HIS A 366 -16.01 8.65 -21.09
C HIS A 366 -17.16 7.79 -21.59
N LYS A 367 -16.87 6.53 -21.87
CA LYS A 367 -17.86 5.47 -22.07
C LYS A 367 -17.97 4.66 -20.79
N MET A 368 -19.20 4.46 -20.34
CA MET A 368 -19.50 3.55 -19.21
C MET A 368 -19.58 2.12 -19.74
N PHE A 369 -18.90 1.22 -19.08
CA PHE A 369 -19.02 -0.22 -19.27
C PHE A 369 -19.60 -0.84 -18.00
N ILE A 370 -20.74 -1.54 -18.15
CA ILE A 370 -21.37 -2.30 -17.07
C ILE A 370 -21.25 -3.79 -17.40
N GLY A 371 -20.69 -4.56 -16.47
CA GLY A 371 -20.56 -5.99 -16.60
C GLY A 371 -21.25 -6.73 -15.47
N GLU A 372 -21.89 -7.86 -15.80
CA GLU A 372 -22.33 -8.85 -14.81
C GLU A 372 -21.08 -9.36 -14.08
N ILE A 373 -21.12 -9.40 -12.76
CA ILE A 373 -20.05 -9.99 -11.96
C ILE A 373 -20.18 -11.50 -12.01
N ASN A 374 -19.31 -12.15 -12.78
CA ASN A 374 -19.30 -13.61 -12.89
C ASN A 374 -18.56 -14.25 -11.71
N ASN A 375 -17.43 -13.66 -11.33
CA ASN A 375 -16.60 -14.19 -10.27
C ASN A 375 -15.98 -13.05 -9.45
N VAL A 376 -15.83 -13.29 -8.16
CA VAL A 376 -15.04 -12.46 -7.25
C VAL A 376 -14.07 -13.35 -6.51
N TRP A 377 -12.78 -13.02 -6.59
CA TRP A 377 -11.73 -13.72 -5.86
C TRP A 377 -11.04 -12.76 -4.91
N VAL A 378 -10.81 -13.22 -3.69
CA VAL A 378 -10.10 -12.47 -2.63
C VAL A 378 -8.98 -13.32 -2.05
N LYS A 379 -7.90 -12.67 -1.61
CA LYS A 379 -6.83 -13.31 -0.83
C LYS A 379 -7.13 -13.27 0.65
#